data_8d1fb2c9f7eb8ca290bb54b9cd4dc603
#
_entry.id   8d1fb2c9f7eb8ca290bb54b9cd4dc603
#
_cell.length_a   1.000
_cell.length_b   1.000
_cell.length_c   1.000
_cell.angle_alpha   90.00
_cell.angle_beta   90.00
_cell.angle_gamma   90.00
#
_symmetry.space_group_name_H-M   'P 1'
#
loop_
_entity.id
_entity.type
_entity.pdbx_description
1 polymer ?
#
loop_
_entity_poly.entity_id
_entity_poly.type
_entity_poly.pdbx_seq_one_letter_code
_entity_poly.pdbx_strand_id
1 'polypeptide(L)'
;MNFYLKTTLFAALALLLTSHAGCKPHAAANRTEAAVSLDTFHLYDQARHRDVPVAVYQTNGKRNRHQKMVLVSHGYGENSGDAYLYYTFLTEFLARQGYFVVSIQHELPTDSLIPMTGIPQVVRRPFWERGADNILFVIKQIKQKYPDRGFEEITLIGHSNGGDMSALFPQKYPGIVDKIITFDNRRMALPRSSRPRVYSLRSSDQTADAGVLPTAEEQALYGMKIVALADMPHNSMCDQATAAQRQEINRHVLAFLQEKKH
;
A
#
# COMPACT_ATOMS: atom_id res chain seq x y z
N MET A 1 87.70 36.31 -39.10
CA MET A 1 87.68 34.95 -39.63
C MET A 1 86.46 34.25 -38.99
N ASN A 2 85.32 34.36 -39.65
CA ASN A 2 84.00 33.99 -39.10
C ASN A 2 83.60 32.59 -39.52
N PHE A 3 83.34 31.67 -38.61
CA PHE A 3 82.71 30.40 -38.91
C PHE A 3 81.27 30.47 -38.47
N TYR A 4 80.34 30.39 -39.39
CA TYR A 4 78.92 30.19 -39.13
C TYR A 4 78.62 28.74 -39.00
N LEU A 5 78.06 28.34 -37.84
CA LEU A 5 77.56 27.02 -37.58
C LEU A 5 76.01 27.03 -37.81
N LYS A 6 75.55 26.29 -38.80
CA LYS A 6 74.14 26.10 -39.09
C LYS A 6 73.60 24.94 -38.24
N THR A 7 72.74 25.23 -37.31
CA THR A 7 71.94 24.25 -36.57
C THR A 7 70.64 23.99 -37.28
N THR A 8 70.45 22.78 -37.78
CA THR A 8 69.20 22.27 -38.33
C THR A 8 68.30 21.78 -37.21
N LEU A 9 67.12 22.38 -37.11
CA LEU A 9 66.08 22.04 -36.14
C LEU A 9 65.20 20.93 -36.75
N PHE A 10 65.22 19.71 -36.17
CA PHE A 10 64.23 18.66 -36.52
C PHE A 10 62.98 18.88 -35.65
N ALA A 11 61.87 19.21 -36.32
CA ALA A 11 60.57 19.26 -35.69
C ALA A 11 59.96 17.85 -35.69
N ALA A 12 59.86 17.22 -34.53
CA ALA A 12 59.13 15.97 -34.36
C ALA A 12 57.62 16.26 -34.16
N LEU A 13 56.82 15.87 -35.15
CA LEU A 13 55.37 16.00 -35.12
C LEU A 13 54.81 14.79 -34.31
N ALA A 14 54.41 15.02 -33.06
CA ALA A 14 53.72 14.02 -32.25
C ALA A 14 52.23 13.99 -32.64
N LEU A 15 51.77 12.93 -33.31
CA LEU A 15 50.36 12.65 -33.54
C LEU A 15 49.71 12.17 -32.22
N LEU A 16 48.92 13.03 -31.59
CA LEU A 16 48.01 12.67 -30.50
C LEU A 16 46.77 11.96 -31.07
N LEU A 17 46.74 10.64 -31.00
CA LEU A 17 45.53 9.83 -31.22
C LEU A 17 44.59 10.00 -30.00
N THR A 18 43.62 10.89 -30.11
CA THR A 18 42.50 10.97 -29.14
C THR A 18 41.52 9.83 -29.40
N SER A 19 41.61 8.75 -28.59
CA SER A 19 40.60 7.73 -28.57
C SER A 19 39.29 8.28 -27.97
N HIS A 20 38.33 8.60 -28.83
CA HIS A 20 36.97 8.89 -28.38
C HIS A 20 36.34 7.59 -27.93
N ALA A 21 36.32 7.34 -26.61
CA ALA A 21 35.47 6.33 -26.00
C ALA A 21 34.01 6.79 -26.17
N GLY A 22 33.36 6.33 -27.23
CA GLY A 22 31.94 6.53 -27.45
C GLY A 22 31.15 5.87 -26.33
N CYS A 23 30.58 6.65 -25.42
CA CYS A 23 29.52 6.20 -24.53
C CYS A 23 28.36 5.70 -25.41
N LYS A 24 28.21 4.36 -25.52
CA LYS A 24 27.00 3.78 -26.10
C LYS A 24 25.85 4.13 -25.16
N PRO A 25 24.77 4.78 -25.65
CA PRO A 25 23.59 4.97 -24.83
C PRO A 25 23.09 3.58 -24.43
N HIS A 26 23.01 3.35 -23.11
CA HIS A 26 22.28 2.20 -22.60
C HIS A 26 20.85 2.36 -23.09
N ALA A 27 20.43 1.54 -24.05
CA ALA A 27 19.04 1.41 -24.42
C ALA A 27 18.29 1.01 -23.14
N ALA A 28 17.50 1.93 -22.62
CA ALA A 28 16.54 1.62 -21.56
C ALA A 28 15.67 0.49 -22.12
N ALA A 29 15.85 -0.71 -21.62
CA ALA A 29 15.02 -1.83 -21.96
C ALA A 29 13.59 -1.39 -21.66
N ASN A 30 12.75 -1.29 -22.69
CA ASN A 30 11.32 -1.12 -22.57
C ASN A 30 10.80 -2.33 -21.78
N ARG A 31 10.80 -2.26 -20.45
CA ARG A 31 10.09 -3.21 -19.62
C ARG A 31 8.61 -2.98 -19.92
N THR A 32 8.06 -3.79 -20.82
CA THR A 32 6.60 -3.91 -20.93
C THR A 32 6.08 -4.18 -19.51
N GLU A 33 5.32 -3.21 -18.96
CA GLU A 33 4.70 -3.38 -17.65
C GLU A 33 3.89 -4.68 -17.67
N ALA A 34 4.14 -5.53 -16.67
CA ALA A 34 3.41 -6.80 -16.56
C ALA A 34 1.91 -6.51 -16.46
N ALA A 35 1.12 -7.11 -17.34
CA ALA A 35 -0.33 -6.96 -17.33
C ALA A 35 -0.88 -7.45 -15.98
N VAL A 36 -1.73 -6.64 -15.36
CA VAL A 36 -2.45 -6.99 -14.13
C VAL A 36 -3.74 -7.70 -14.53
N SER A 37 -4.00 -8.86 -13.95
CA SER A 37 -5.30 -9.51 -13.99
C SER A 37 -6.13 -9.09 -12.80
N LEU A 38 -7.41 -8.82 -13.03
CA LEU A 38 -8.45 -8.61 -12.03
C LEU A 38 -9.41 -9.78 -12.08
N ASP A 39 -9.62 -10.41 -10.92
CA ASP A 39 -10.63 -11.46 -10.72
C ASP A 39 -11.56 -11.04 -9.57
N THR A 40 -12.85 -10.96 -9.83
CA THR A 40 -13.88 -10.59 -8.84
C THR A 40 -14.77 -11.78 -8.56
N PHE A 41 -14.98 -12.07 -7.29
CA PHE A 41 -15.88 -13.16 -6.88
C PHE A 41 -16.43 -12.93 -5.47
N HIS A 42 -17.47 -13.69 -5.13
CA HIS A 42 -18.08 -13.65 -3.82
C HIS A 42 -17.59 -14.83 -2.98
N LEU A 43 -17.20 -14.53 -1.75
CA LEU A 43 -16.94 -15.52 -0.71
C LEU A 43 -18.16 -15.54 0.21
N TYR A 44 -18.71 -16.73 0.49
CA TYR A 44 -19.84 -16.84 1.39
C TYR A 44 -19.42 -17.38 2.75
N ASP A 45 -19.58 -16.56 3.79
CA ASP A 45 -19.34 -16.96 5.17
C ASP A 45 -20.57 -17.69 5.73
N GLN A 46 -20.49 -19.00 5.76
CA GLN A 46 -21.59 -19.86 6.24
C GLN A 46 -21.93 -19.58 7.71
N ALA A 47 -20.93 -19.30 8.56
CA ALA A 47 -21.15 -19.11 9.99
C ALA A 47 -21.90 -17.80 10.30
N ARG A 48 -21.70 -16.77 9.46
CA ARG A 48 -22.33 -15.46 9.62
C ARG A 48 -23.46 -15.19 8.62
N HIS A 49 -23.75 -16.17 7.74
CA HIS A 49 -24.72 -16.04 6.63
C HIS A 49 -24.49 -14.77 5.82
N ARG A 50 -23.23 -14.55 5.39
CA ARG A 50 -22.83 -13.30 4.79
C ARG A 50 -22.00 -13.46 3.52
N ASP A 51 -22.41 -12.76 2.47
CA ASP A 51 -21.56 -12.52 1.31
C ASP A 51 -20.42 -11.56 1.65
N VAL A 52 -19.23 -11.85 1.12
CA VAL A 52 -18.04 -10.98 1.18
C VAL A 52 -17.46 -10.91 -0.23
N PRO A 53 -17.89 -9.93 -1.05
CA PRO A 53 -17.32 -9.71 -2.37
C PRO A 53 -15.87 -9.30 -2.26
N VAL A 54 -15.01 -9.82 -3.15
CA VAL A 54 -13.58 -9.49 -3.21
C VAL A 54 -13.12 -9.28 -4.64
N ALA A 55 -12.11 -8.44 -4.79
CA ALA A 55 -11.36 -8.25 -6.03
C ALA A 55 -9.91 -8.63 -5.80
N VAL A 56 -9.38 -9.54 -6.62
CA VAL A 56 -8.00 -10.01 -6.56
C VAL A 56 -7.24 -9.43 -7.74
N TYR A 57 -6.16 -8.71 -7.45
CA TYR A 57 -5.25 -8.14 -8.43
C TYR A 57 -3.89 -8.85 -8.36
N GLN A 58 -3.40 -9.33 -9.48
CA GLN A 58 -2.12 -10.00 -9.59
C GLN A 58 -1.55 -9.87 -11.00
N THR A 59 -0.25 -10.05 -11.16
CA THR A 59 0.36 -10.16 -12.49
C THR A 59 0.40 -11.60 -12.96
N ASN A 60 0.28 -11.79 -14.28
CA ASN A 60 0.45 -13.09 -14.94
C ASN A 60 1.93 -13.49 -14.97
N GLY A 61 2.50 -13.86 -13.83
CA GLY A 61 3.90 -14.25 -13.68
C GLY A 61 4.06 -15.60 -13.00
N LYS A 62 5.33 -16.05 -12.86
CA LYS A 62 5.63 -17.28 -12.11
C LYS A 62 5.06 -17.16 -10.69
N ARG A 63 4.29 -18.17 -10.27
CA ARG A 63 3.79 -18.29 -8.90
C ARG A 63 4.97 -18.24 -7.92
N ASN A 64 4.96 -17.25 -7.04
CA ASN A 64 5.99 -17.10 -6.03
C ASN A 64 5.49 -17.73 -4.72
N ARG A 65 6.18 -18.75 -4.22
CA ARG A 65 5.86 -19.39 -2.92
C ARG A 65 6.07 -18.46 -1.73
N HIS A 66 6.77 -17.34 -1.91
CA HIS A 66 7.03 -16.31 -0.87
C HIS A 66 6.32 -15.00 -1.19
N GLN A 67 5.12 -15.07 -1.79
CA GLN A 67 4.39 -13.87 -2.19
C GLN A 67 3.81 -13.16 -0.96
N LYS A 68 3.98 -11.85 -0.90
CA LYS A 68 3.38 -11.01 0.14
C LYS A 68 1.94 -10.67 -0.25
N MET A 69 1.03 -10.77 0.73
CA MET A 69 -0.38 -10.44 0.52
C MET A 69 -0.70 -9.06 1.10
N VAL A 70 -1.42 -8.27 0.34
CA VAL A 70 -1.97 -6.98 0.77
C VAL A 70 -3.49 -7.06 0.70
N LEU A 71 -4.18 -6.77 1.82
CA LEU A 71 -5.63 -6.62 1.84
C LEU A 71 -5.97 -5.13 1.90
N VAL A 72 -6.90 -4.71 1.06
CA VAL A 72 -7.36 -3.32 0.97
C VAL A 72 -8.80 -3.23 1.48
N SER A 73 -9.04 -2.37 2.46
CA SER A 73 -10.34 -2.07 3.07
C SER A 73 -10.76 -0.65 2.71
N HIS A 74 -11.88 -0.50 2.00
CA HIS A 74 -12.37 0.79 1.51
C HIS A 74 -12.93 1.68 2.63
N GLY A 75 -13.04 2.99 2.37
CA GLY A 75 -13.79 3.93 3.19
C GLY A 75 -15.30 3.65 3.14
N TYR A 76 -16.08 4.26 4.06
CA TYR A 76 -17.53 4.08 4.03
C TYR A 76 -18.14 4.62 2.73
N GLY A 77 -18.73 3.74 1.95
CA GLY A 77 -19.34 4.02 0.65
C GLY A 77 -20.88 3.99 0.67
N GLU A 78 -21.50 4.31 1.80
CA GLU A 78 -22.97 4.34 1.96
C GLU A 78 -23.65 3.05 1.48
N ASN A 79 -22.99 1.92 1.68
CA ASN A 79 -23.46 0.58 1.31
C ASN A 79 -23.69 0.41 -0.21
N SER A 80 -23.00 1.16 -1.07
CA SER A 80 -23.14 1.07 -2.54
C SER A 80 -22.87 -0.34 -3.10
N GLY A 81 -22.06 -1.14 -2.41
CA GLY A 81 -21.76 -2.52 -2.79
C GLY A 81 -20.59 -2.67 -3.78
N ASP A 82 -19.98 -1.57 -4.21
CA ASP A 82 -18.87 -1.54 -5.18
C ASP A 82 -17.63 -0.77 -4.68
N ALA A 83 -17.65 -0.27 -3.44
CA ALA A 83 -16.58 0.55 -2.88
C ALA A 83 -15.22 -0.15 -2.84
N TYR A 84 -15.16 -1.48 -2.85
CA TYR A 84 -13.94 -2.27 -2.93
C TYR A 84 -13.20 -2.12 -4.27
N LEU A 85 -13.81 -1.51 -5.28
CA LEU A 85 -13.22 -1.22 -6.59
C LEU A 85 -12.69 0.22 -6.71
N TYR A 86 -12.78 1.04 -5.66
CA TYR A 86 -12.44 2.48 -5.72
C TYR A 86 -10.97 2.79 -5.39
N TYR A 87 -10.08 1.79 -5.43
CA TYR A 87 -8.65 1.92 -5.15
C TYR A 87 -7.78 1.30 -6.24
N THR A 88 -8.24 1.34 -7.50
CA THR A 88 -7.58 0.66 -8.62
C THR A 88 -6.17 1.18 -8.85
N PHE A 89 -5.94 2.49 -8.67
CA PHE A 89 -4.61 3.09 -8.78
C PHE A 89 -3.57 2.43 -7.86
N LEU A 90 -3.99 2.04 -6.65
CA LEU A 90 -3.14 1.42 -5.65
C LEU A 90 -3.04 -0.09 -5.85
N THR A 91 -4.17 -0.77 -6.03
CA THR A 91 -4.22 -2.23 -6.14
C THR A 91 -3.48 -2.74 -7.37
N GLU A 92 -3.65 -2.08 -8.51
CA GLU A 92 -2.91 -2.41 -9.73
C GLU A 92 -1.42 -2.07 -9.60
N PHE A 93 -1.09 -0.90 -9.03
CA PHE A 93 0.30 -0.52 -8.79
C PHE A 93 1.01 -1.59 -7.93
N LEU A 94 0.41 -1.99 -6.82
CA LEU A 94 0.99 -3.00 -5.93
C LEU A 94 1.08 -4.38 -6.60
N ALA A 95 0.09 -4.77 -7.40
CA ALA A 95 0.15 -6.00 -8.19
C ALA A 95 1.34 -5.98 -9.17
N ARG A 96 1.60 -4.85 -9.87
CA ARG A 96 2.78 -4.68 -10.72
C ARG A 96 4.10 -4.77 -9.94
N GLN A 97 4.09 -4.41 -8.65
CA GLN A 97 5.24 -4.58 -7.75
C GLN A 97 5.39 -6.02 -7.22
N GLY A 98 4.53 -6.96 -7.66
CA GLY A 98 4.60 -8.38 -7.29
C GLY A 98 3.84 -8.77 -6.04
N TYR A 99 3.05 -7.88 -5.45
CA TYR A 99 2.16 -8.22 -4.34
C TYR A 99 0.92 -8.96 -4.86
N PHE A 100 0.39 -9.85 -4.01
CA PHE A 100 -0.95 -10.41 -4.20
C PHE A 100 -1.94 -9.50 -3.47
N VAL A 101 -2.79 -8.81 -4.21
CA VAL A 101 -3.64 -7.77 -3.62
C VAL A 101 -5.09 -8.23 -3.62
N VAL A 102 -5.75 -8.09 -2.47
CA VAL A 102 -7.16 -8.44 -2.29
C VAL A 102 -7.91 -7.22 -1.76
N SER A 103 -8.84 -6.68 -2.52
CA SER A 103 -9.74 -5.63 -2.05
C SER A 103 -11.05 -6.24 -1.57
N ILE A 104 -11.55 -5.79 -0.42
CA ILE A 104 -12.68 -6.41 0.29
C ILE A 104 -13.86 -5.45 0.34
N GLN A 105 -15.06 -5.89 -0.05
CA GLN A 105 -16.31 -5.19 0.20
C GLN A 105 -16.77 -5.46 1.63
N HIS A 106 -16.91 -4.42 2.43
CA HIS A 106 -17.29 -4.56 3.84
C HIS A 106 -18.78 -4.36 4.08
N GLU A 107 -19.37 -3.33 3.49
CA GLU A 107 -20.80 -3.02 3.60
C GLU A 107 -21.55 -3.48 2.35
N LEU A 108 -22.65 -4.19 2.56
CA LEU A 108 -23.54 -4.64 1.50
C LEU A 108 -24.75 -3.69 1.38
N PRO A 109 -25.40 -3.61 0.21
CA PRO A 109 -26.63 -2.83 0.04
C PRO A 109 -27.76 -3.18 1.02
N THR A 110 -27.74 -4.41 1.54
CA THR A 110 -28.70 -4.91 2.53
C THR A 110 -28.34 -4.64 3.98
N ASP A 111 -27.14 -4.11 4.25
CA ASP A 111 -26.70 -3.78 5.61
C ASP A 111 -27.38 -2.50 6.12
N SER A 112 -27.50 -2.39 7.44
CA SER A 112 -27.83 -1.09 8.06
C SER A 112 -26.73 -0.08 7.79
N LEU A 113 -27.12 1.18 7.56
CA LEU A 113 -26.17 2.30 7.42
C LEU A 113 -25.41 2.51 8.75
N ILE A 114 -24.16 2.93 8.67
CA ILE A 114 -23.41 3.24 9.90
C ILE A 114 -24.01 4.47 10.57
N PRO A 115 -24.13 4.47 11.91
CA PRO A 115 -24.67 5.62 12.62
C PRO A 115 -23.81 6.87 12.45
N MET A 116 -24.45 8.00 12.17
CA MET A 116 -23.80 9.31 12.03
C MET A 116 -23.89 10.14 13.30
N THR A 117 -24.71 9.71 14.27
CA THR A 117 -24.93 10.37 15.58
C THR A 117 -24.50 9.45 16.71
N GLY A 118 -24.17 10.04 17.87
CA GLY A 118 -23.65 9.33 19.04
C GLY A 118 -22.12 9.31 19.09
N ILE A 119 -21.57 8.66 20.10
CA ILE A 119 -20.09 8.49 20.27
C ILE A 119 -19.62 7.45 19.27
N PRO A 120 -18.80 7.84 18.25
CA PRO A 120 -18.44 6.92 17.16
C PRO A 120 -17.82 5.61 17.64
N GLN A 121 -16.97 5.65 18.68
CA GLN A 121 -16.30 4.47 19.26
C GLN A 121 -17.29 3.48 19.88
N VAL A 122 -18.51 3.92 20.19
CA VAL A 122 -19.59 3.07 20.71
C VAL A 122 -20.51 2.61 19.58
N VAL A 123 -21.09 3.57 18.86
CA VAL A 123 -22.16 3.28 17.89
C VAL A 123 -21.65 2.62 16.61
N ARG A 124 -20.39 2.85 16.23
CA ARG A 124 -19.77 2.25 15.04
C ARG A 124 -18.96 0.97 15.34
N ARG A 125 -18.73 0.68 16.60
CA ARG A 125 -17.94 -0.50 17.02
C ARG A 125 -18.42 -1.80 16.39
N PRO A 126 -19.73 -2.13 16.36
CA PRO A 126 -20.21 -3.37 15.73
C PRO A 126 -19.88 -3.47 14.23
N PHE A 127 -19.86 -2.33 13.52
CA PHE A 127 -19.51 -2.28 12.10
C PHE A 127 -18.01 -2.53 11.87
N TRP A 128 -17.16 -1.97 12.72
CA TRP A 128 -15.72 -2.23 12.66
C TRP A 128 -15.35 -3.65 13.03
N GLU A 129 -16.06 -4.24 14.01
CA GLU A 129 -15.89 -5.65 14.39
C GLU A 129 -16.30 -6.57 13.26
N ARG A 130 -17.42 -6.30 12.59
CA ARG A 130 -17.83 -7.01 11.37
C ARG A 130 -16.78 -6.89 10.26
N GLY A 131 -16.19 -5.70 10.09
CA GLY A 131 -15.11 -5.46 9.14
C GLY A 131 -13.86 -6.28 9.46
N ALA A 132 -13.44 -6.31 10.72
CA ALA A 132 -12.33 -7.15 11.17
C ALA A 132 -12.60 -8.65 10.95
N ASP A 133 -13.84 -9.09 11.18
CA ASP A 133 -14.26 -10.48 10.90
C ASP A 133 -14.23 -10.80 9.40
N ASN A 134 -14.64 -9.86 8.53
CA ASN A 134 -14.51 -10.01 7.09
C ASN A 134 -13.04 -10.15 6.67
N ILE A 135 -12.15 -9.33 7.22
CA ILE A 135 -10.70 -9.41 6.95
C ILE A 135 -10.17 -10.80 7.32
N LEU A 136 -10.47 -11.30 8.52
CA LEU A 136 -10.02 -12.63 8.94
C LEU A 136 -10.56 -13.74 8.04
N PHE A 137 -11.85 -13.67 7.72
CA PHE A 137 -12.50 -14.64 6.85
C PHE A 137 -11.83 -14.66 5.46
N VAL A 138 -11.64 -13.50 4.85
CA VAL A 138 -10.99 -13.38 3.54
C VAL A 138 -9.56 -13.92 3.57
N ILE A 139 -8.76 -13.59 4.59
CA ILE A 139 -7.39 -14.14 4.74
C ILE A 139 -7.42 -15.68 4.70
N LYS A 140 -8.33 -16.31 5.45
CA LYS A 140 -8.47 -17.77 5.51
C LYS A 140 -8.89 -18.35 4.16
N GLN A 141 -9.90 -17.77 3.52
CA GLN A 141 -10.42 -18.24 2.24
C GLN A 141 -9.39 -18.07 1.10
N ILE A 142 -8.67 -16.97 1.06
CA ILE A 142 -7.61 -16.75 0.06
C ILE A 142 -6.47 -17.74 0.26
N LYS A 143 -6.01 -17.98 1.48
CA LYS A 143 -4.99 -19.01 1.76
C LYS A 143 -5.45 -20.40 1.31
N GLN A 144 -6.71 -20.74 1.52
CA GLN A 144 -7.29 -22.01 1.10
C GLN A 144 -7.44 -22.11 -0.43
N LYS A 145 -7.85 -21.01 -1.08
CA LYS A 145 -8.04 -20.96 -2.56
C LYS A 145 -6.71 -20.98 -3.32
N TYR A 146 -5.64 -20.46 -2.72
CA TYR A 146 -4.30 -20.33 -3.33
C TYR A 146 -3.23 -21.00 -2.47
N PRO A 147 -3.29 -22.34 -2.25
CA PRO A 147 -2.42 -23.03 -1.30
C PRO A 147 -0.93 -23.02 -1.71
N ASP A 148 -0.66 -22.91 -3.00
CA ASP A 148 0.72 -22.86 -3.54
C ASP A 148 1.41 -21.50 -3.33
N ARG A 149 0.71 -20.53 -2.78
CA ARG A 149 1.24 -19.19 -2.49
C ARG A 149 1.48 -19.09 -0.98
N GLY A 150 2.69 -19.15 -0.56
CA GLY A 150 3.04 -19.21 0.87
C GLY A 150 2.89 -17.90 1.63
N PHE A 151 2.00 -17.00 1.32
CA PHE A 151 1.70 -15.71 1.97
C PHE A 151 2.37 -15.49 3.32
N GLU A 152 3.71 -15.27 3.30
CA GLU A 152 4.54 -15.17 4.52
C GLU A 152 4.39 -13.83 5.25
N GLU A 153 4.01 -12.79 4.53
CA GLU A 153 3.79 -11.46 5.09
C GLU A 153 2.42 -10.95 4.63
N ILE A 154 1.60 -10.56 5.61
CA ILE A 154 0.26 -10.01 5.37
C ILE A 154 0.23 -8.57 5.83
N THR A 155 -0.18 -7.68 4.93
CA THR A 155 -0.37 -6.26 5.22
C THR A 155 -1.83 -5.88 5.06
N LEU A 156 -2.38 -5.13 6.00
CA LEU A 156 -3.67 -4.45 5.85
C LEU A 156 -3.44 -3.00 5.40
N ILE A 157 -4.20 -2.57 4.40
CA ILE A 157 -4.29 -1.17 4.02
C ILE A 157 -5.75 -0.77 4.16
N GLY A 158 -6.05 0.28 4.92
CA GLY A 158 -7.44 0.71 5.10
C GLY A 158 -7.60 2.21 5.01
N HIS A 159 -8.60 2.67 4.25
CA HIS A 159 -8.96 4.09 4.18
C HIS A 159 -10.15 4.39 5.10
N SER A 160 -10.10 5.50 5.84
CA SER A 160 -11.23 6.01 6.63
C SER A 160 -11.84 4.92 7.52
N ASN A 161 -13.10 4.52 7.30
CA ASN A 161 -13.78 3.43 8.00
C ASN A 161 -13.05 2.09 7.87
N GLY A 162 -12.50 1.77 6.69
CA GLY A 162 -11.65 0.58 6.50
C GLY A 162 -10.33 0.67 7.25
N GLY A 163 -9.82 1.90 7.47
CA GLY A 163 -8.67 2.16 8.32
C GLY A 163 -8.99 1.89 9.81
N ASP A 164 -10.18 2.27 10.26
CA ASP A 164 -10.66 1.95 11.62
C ASP A 164 -10.81 0.43 11.83
N MET A 165 -11.33 -0.30 10.83
CA MET A 165 -11.40 -1.78 10.84
C MET A 165 -10.00 -2.41 10.90
N SER A 166 -9.07 -1.90 10.10
CA SER A 166 -7.69 -2.39 10.05
C SER A 166 -6.93 -2.13 11.35
N ALA A 167 -7.17 -0.99 12.01
CA ALA A 167 -6.59 -0.65 13.31
C ALA A 167 -7.15 -1.53 14.43
N LEU A 168 -8.43 -1.91 14.35
CA LEU A 168 -9.06 -2.82 15.32
C LEU A 168 -8.58 -4.26 15.16
N PHE A 169 -8.25 -4.69 13.94
CA PHE A 169 -7.99 -6.09 13.60
C PHE A 169 -6.98 -6.78 14.54
N PRO A 170 -5.78 -6.27 14.83
CA PRO A 170 -4.81 -6.96 15.70
C PRO A 170 -5.23 -7.02 17.18
N GLN A 171 -6.14 -6.16 17.63
CA GLN A 171 -6.71 -6.25 18.97
C GLN A 171 -7.63 -7.46 19.08
N LYS A 172 -8.38 -7.77 18.01
CA LYS A 172 -9.30 -8.89 17.94
C LYS A 172 -8.59 -10.20 17.53
N TYR A 173 -7.62 -10.10 16.65
CA TYR A 173 -6.91 -11.22 16.03
C TYR A 173 -5.39 -11.00 16.04
N PRO A 174 -4.74 -11.14 17.19
CA PRO A 174 -3.30 -10.88 17.31
C PRO A 174 -2.46 -11.88 16.51
N GLY A 175 -1.29 -11.43 16.05
CA GLY A 175 -0.28 -12.27 15.39
C GLY A 175 -0.56 -12.69 13.96
N ILE A 176 -1.66 -12.24 13.34
CA ILE A 176 -2.04 -12.65 11.99
C ILE A 176 -1.41 -11.78 10.90
N VAL A 177 -1.23 -10.49 11.17
CA VAL A 177 -0.74 -9.50 10.19
C VAL A 177 0.58 -8.89 10.63
N ASP A 178 1.43 -8.56 9.67
CA ASP A 178 2.77 -8.03 9.91
C ASP A 178 2.81 -6.49 9.86
N LYS A 179 1.96 -5.88 9.04
CA LYS A 179 1.90 -4.44 8.83
C LYS A 179 0.46 -3.96 8.73
N ILE A 180 0.25 -2.74 9.19
CA ILE A 180 -0.98 -1.98 8.98
C ILE A 180 -0.61 -0.63 8.39
N ILE A 181 -1.26 -0.25 7.31
CA ILE A 181 -1.15 1.07 6.69
C ILE A 181 -2.55 1.67 6.70
N THR A 182 -2.74 2.81 7.35
CA THR A 182 -4.02 3.50 7.32
C THR A 182 -3.94 4.77 6.48
N PHE A 183 -4.99 5.02 5.70
CA PHE A 183 -5.24 6.27 5.02
C PHE A 183 -6.32 6.98 5.82
N ASP A 184 -5.88 7.89 6.66
CA ASP A 184 -6.71 8.82 7.40
C ASP A 184 -7.85 8.18 8.22
N ASN A 185 -7.58 7.05 8.92
CA ASN A 185 -8.49 6.55 9.94
C ASN A 185 -8.65 7.59 11.06
N ARG A 186 -9.85 7.77 11.61
CA ARG A 186 -10.09 8.89 12.52
C ARG A 186 -10.69 8.52 13.87
N ARG A 187 -11.19 7.29 14.02
CA ARG A 187 -12.02 6.91 15.18
C ARG A 187 -11.43 5.79 16.03
N MET A 188 -10.80 4.82 15.39
CA MET A 188 -10.17 3.70 16.08
C MET A 188 -8.70 4.02 16.35
N ALA A 189 -8.27 3.86 17.61
CA ALA A 189 -6.88 4.05 18.00
C ALA A 189 -5.95 3.09 17.21
N LEU A 190 -4.87 3.63 16.66
CA LEU A 190 -3.82 2.82 16.05
C LEU A 190 -3.19 1.91 17.11
N PRO A 191 -2.84 0.66 16.78
CA PRO A 191 -2.20 -0.26 17.73
C PRO A 191 -0.88 0.29 18.28
N ARG A 192 -0.74 0.36 19.61
CA ARG A 192 0.48 0.74 20.31
C ARG A 192 1.35 -0.50 20.52
N SER A 193 1.98 -0.95 19.44
CA SER A 193 2.78 -2.17 19.45
C SER A 193 3.84 -2.12 18.35
N SER A 194 4.95 -2.84 18.54
CA SER A 194 5.96 -3.01 17.49
C SER A 194 5.57 -4.05 16.43
N ARG A 195 4.52 -4.87 16.71
CA ARG A 195 3.94 -5.84 15.79
C ARG A 195 2.42 -5.93 15.97
N PRO A 196 1.66 -5.72 14.87
CA PRO A 196 2.10 -5.35 13.53
C PRO A 196 2.76 -3.97 13.50
N ARG A 197 3.66 -3.72 12.53
CA ARG A 197 4.20 -2.38 12.29
C ARG A 197 3.12 -1.47 11.74
N VAL A 198 3.02 -0.27 12.27
CA VAL A 198 1.91 0.66 11.99
C VAL A 198 2.43 1.89 11.25
N TYR A 199 1.76 2.22 10.14
CA TYR A 199 2.00 3.41 9.34
C TYR A 199 0.67 4.11 9.06
N SER A 200 0.67 5.45 9.05
CA SER A 200 -0.54 6.19 8.73
C SER A 200 -0.22 7.38 7.83
N LEU A 201 -0.88 7.47 6.69
CA LEU A 201 -0.95 8.67 5.87
C LEU A 201 -2.14 9.50 6.34
N ARG A 202 -1.90 10.80 6.60
CA ARG A 202 -2.92 11.71 7.09
C ARG A 202 -3.33 12.69 6.00
N SER A 203 -4.62 12.91 5.88
CA SER A 203 -5.16 13.92 4.98
C SER A 203 -4.85 15.34 5.46
N SER A 204 -4.99 16.31 4.57
CA SER A 204 -4.76 17.73 4.86
C SER A 204 -5.97 18.44 5.49
N ASP A 205 -7.16 17.82 5.45
CA ASP A 205 -8.44 18.45 5.78
C ASP A 205 -9.21 17.78 6.94
N GLN A 206 -8.73 16.64 7.46
CA GLN A 206 -9.44 15.89 8.50
C GLN A 206 -8.55 15.65 9.73
N THR A 207 -9.10 15.90 10.90
CA THR A 207 -8.43 15.63 12.17
C THR A 207 -8.92 14.31 12.77
N ALA A 208 -8.00 13.51 13.29
CA ALA A 208 -8.33 12.31 14.04
C ALA A 208 -8.87 12.69 15.44
N ASP A 209 -9.75 11.85 15.99
CA ASP A 209 -10.22 11.99 17.37
C ASP A 209 -9.04 11.87 18.36
N ALA A 210 -9.20 12.44 19.54
CA ALA A 210 -8.21 12.33 20.60
C ALA A 210 -7.86 10.85 20.90
N GLY A 211 -6.58 10.56 21.04
CA GLY A 211 -6.08 9.22 21.33
C GLY A 211 -6.01 8.25 20.14
N VAL A 212 -6.47 8.64 18.95
CA VAL A 212 -6.36 7.80 17.74
C VAL A 212 -4.90 7.71 17.26
N LEU A 213 -4.23 8.85 17.16
CA LEU A 213 -2.82 8.87 16.74
C LEU A 213 -1.88 8.68 17.94
N PRO A 214 -0.72 8.06 17.73
CA PRO A 214 0.28 7.92 18.77
C PRO A 214 0.97 9.25 19.08
N THR A 215 1.44 9.42 20.33
CA THR A 215 2.34 10.52 20.68
C THR A 215 3.71 10.34 19.99
N ALA A 216 4.57 11.37 20.04
CA ALA A 216 5.92 11.27 19.50
C ALA A 216 6.75 10.18 20.20
N GLU A 217 6.58 10.05 21.53
CA GLU A 217 7.24 9.04 22.34
C GLU A 217 6.75 7.62 21.97
N GLU A 218 5.43 7.44 21.76
CA GLU A 218 4.87 6.17 21.31
C GLU A 218 5.33 5.81 19.90
N GLN A 219 5.42 6.79 18.99
CA GLN A 219 5.97 6.57 17.64
C GLN A 219 7.41 6.07 17.71
N ALA A 220 8.26 6.69 18.54
CA ALA A 220 9.62 6.26 18.74
C ALA A 220 9.71 4.87 19.39
N LEU A 221 8.90 4.62 20.43
CA LEU A 221 8.90 3.36 21.18
C LEU A 221 8.49 2.16 20.33
N TYR A 222 7.46 2.32 19.49
CA TYR A 222 6.87 1.23 18.70
C TYR A 222 7.30 1.25 17.23
N GLY A 223 8.15 2.21 16.81
CA GLY A 223 8.57 2.36 15.42
C GLY A 223 7.43 2.71 14.47
N MET A 224 6.43 3.44 14.97
CA MET A 224 5.27 3.85 14.18
C MET A 224 5.62 5.06 13.31
N LYS A 225 5.00 5.16 12.11
CA LYS A 225 5.21 6.29 11.21
C LYS A 225 3.90 6.96 10.87
N ILE A 226 3.80 8.23 11.19
CA ILE A 226 2.65 9.08 10.86
C ILE A 226 3.13 10.15 9.89
N VAL A 227 2.56 10.18 8.68
CA VAL A 227 2.96 11.10 7.61
C VAL A 227 1.78 11.97 7.23
N ALA A 228 1.90 13.27 7.47
CA ALA A 228 0.93 14.26 6.99
C ALA A 228 1.21 14.59 5.52
N LEU A 229 0.18 14.52 4.68
CA LEU A 229 0.23 14.88 3.27
C LEU A 229 -0.36 16.29 3.10
N ALA A 230 0.42 17.20 2.51
CA ALA A 230 0.07 18.63 2.52
C ALA A 230 -1.12 18.99 1.61
N ASP A 231 -1.27 18.27 0.50
CA ASP A 231 -2.31 18.52 -0.52
C ASP A 231 -3.08 17.23 -0.84
N MET A 232 -3.68 16.65 0.22
CA MET A 232 -4.37 15.38 0.13
C MET A 232 -5.67 15.42 0.94
N PRO A 233 -6.78 15.89 0.36
CA PRO A 233 -8.09 15.81 1.03
C PRO A 233 -8.46 14.36 1.36
N HIS A 234 -9.17 14.15 2.45
CA HIS A 234 -9.61 12.83 2.91
C HIS A 234 -10.27 12.01 1.80
N ASN A 235 -11.26 12.60 1.13
CA ASN A 235 -12.02 11.92 0.08
C ASN A 235 -11.21 11.69 -1.20
N SER A 236 -10.04 12.32 -1.35
CA SER A 236 -9.14 12.09 -2.49
C SER A 236 -8.19 10.91 -2.29
N MET A 237 -8.19 10.25 -1.12
CA MET A 237 -7.30 9.10 -0.87
C MET A 237 -7.82 7.79 -1.52
N CYS A 238 -8.44 7.89 -2.69
CA CYS A 238 -9.01 6.80 -3.50
C CYS A 238 -8.82 7.11 -5.00
N ASP A 239 -9.56 6.48 -5.90
CA ASP A 239 -9.47 6.73 -7.35
C ASP A 239 -9.90 8.14 -7.79
N GLN A 240 -10.40 8.96 -6.88
CA GLN A 240 -10.65 10.38 -7.12
C GLN A 240 -9.37 11.25 -7.01
N ALA A 241 -8.27 10.70 -6.52
CA ALA A 241 -6.98 11.40 -6.43
C ALA A 241 -6.48 11.86 -7.81
N THR A 242 -5.81 13.00 -7.85
CA THR A 242 -5.05 13.43 -9.01
C THR A 242 -3.86 12.50 -9.27
N ALA A 243 -3.26 12.55 -10.45
CA ALA A 243 -2.09 11.73 -10.78
C ALA A 243 -0.92 11.96 -9.80
N ALA A 244 -0.68 13.20 -9.38
CA ALA A 244 0.36 13.54 -8.41
C ALA A 244 0.06 12.93 -7.02
N GLN A 245 -1.18 13.04 -6.55
CA GLN A 245 -1.61 12.46 -5.27
C GLN A 245 -1.52 10.94 -5.28
N ARG A 246 -1.93 10.27 -6.36
CA ARG A 246 -1.77 8.81 -6.53
C ARG A 246 -0.30 8.40 -6.46
N GLN A 247 0.57 9.15 -7.16
CA GLN A 247 2.01 8.88 -7.13
C GLN A 247 2.59 9.04 -5.72
N GLU A 248 2.17 10.07 -4.99
CA GLU A 248 2.61 10.30 -3.61
C GLU A 248 2.17 9.17 -2.67
N ILE A 249 0.90 8.76 -2.70
CA ILE A 249 0.40 7.62 -1.94
C ILE A 249 1.18 6.36 -2.28
N ASN A 250 1.30 6.02 -3.57
CA ASN A 250 1.99 4.83 -4.04
C ASN A 250 3.45 4.79 -3.57
N ARG A 251 4.16 5.93 -3.62
CA ARG A 251 5.54 6.06 -3.14
C ARG A 251 5.65 5.76 -1.64
N HIS A 252 4.79 6.33 -0.81
CA HIS A 252 4.80 6.10 0.63
C HIS A 252 4.44 4.65 0.96
N VAL A 253 3.37 4.11 0.37
CA VAL A 253 2.93 2.73 0.60
C VAL A 253 4.04 1.75 0.23
N LEU A 254 4.65 1.90 -0.96
CA LEU A 254 5.71 1.00 -1.40
C LEU A 254 6.94 1.08 -0.47
N ALA A 255 7.33 2.27 -0.05
CA ALA A 255 8.42 2.45 0.91
C ALA A 255 8.13 1.71 2.23
N PHE A 256 6.92 1.85 2.80
CA PHE A 256 6.53 1.14 4.03
C PHE A 256 6.49 -0.38 3.85
N LEU A 257 6.02 -0.87 2.70
CA LEU A 257 5.99 -2.30 2.40
C LEU A 257 7.38 -2.91 2.28
N GLN A 258 8.35 -2.15 1.73
CA GLN A 258 9.71 -2.61 1.49
C GLN A 258 10.63 -2.50 2.72
N GLU A 259 10.20 -1.81 3.77
CA GLU A 259 11.00 -1.73 5.00
C GLU A 259 11.27 -3.12 5.57
N LYS A 260 12.55 -3.43 5.78
CA LYS A 260 12.99 -4.70 6.36
C LYS A 260 12.57 -4.81 7.82
N LYS A 261 12.33 -6.04 8.27
CA LYS A 261 12.23 -6.36 9.70
C LYS A 261 13.62 -6.11 10.30
N HIS A 262 13.70 -5.20 11.25
CA HIS A 262 14.88 -5.06 12.08
C HIS A 262 14.82 -6.06 13.22
#